data_f7432651a8866371751d4ae9a8eb18a5
#
_entry.id   f7432651a8866371751d4ae9a8eb18a5
#
_cell.length_a   1.000
_cell.length_b   1.000
_cell.length_c   1.000
_cell.angle_alpha   90.00
_cell.angle_beta   90.00
_cell.angle_gamma   90.00
#
_symmetry.space_group_name_H-M   'P 1'
#
loop_
_entity.id
_entity.type
_entity.pdbx_description
1 polymer ?
#
loop_
_entity_poly.entity_id
_entity_poly.type
_entity_poly.pdbx_seq_one_letter_code
_entity_poly.pdbx_strand_id
1 'polypeptide(L)'
;MIQAFEEWAYQYQQRNTYQGESGTVVPKASVNAMRSGYPFNLTSTPQVCSFYVDTRILPGASPLDMRDELRDLLRKVGVPGEVELFVYRPGFEAKGIEPLVEAIRRCHGQVFPTPPQTVSPAVSSMWRDANAFNELGIPALSYGPRSASHASSKSFKIDDLVNASIVYARIAMDLCNQDRPRGLPLGCHVNASIAAEMQRRATAARLK
;
A
#
# COMPACT_ATOMS: atom_id res chain seq x y z
N MET A 1 -18.86 -15.24 15.24
CA MET A 1 -17.51 -14.82 14.78
C MET A 1 -17.54 -13.57 13.91
N ILE A 2 -18.32 -13.53 12.81
CA ILE A 2 -18.34 -12.36 11.91
C ILE A 2 -18.70 -11.07 12.66
N GLN A 3 -19.80 -11.06 13.42
CA GLN A 3 -20.20 -9.87 14.19
C GLN A 3 -19.11 -9.41 15.17
N ALA A 4 -18.47 -10.35 15.87
CA ALA A 4 -17.38 -10.01 16.77
C ALA A 4 -16.15 -9.44 16.03
N PHE A 5 -15.89 -9.93 14.80
CA PHE A 5 -14.84 -9.35 13.95
C PHE A 5 -15.21 -7.94 13.47
N GLU A 6 -16.44 -7.71 13.06
CA GLU A 6 -16.91 -6.37 12.63
C GLU A 6 -16.81 -5.35 13.75
N GLU A 7 -17.21 -5.73 14.97
CA GLU A 7 -17.05 -4.87 16.15
C GLU A 7 -15.58 -4.59 16.46
N TRP A 8 -14.75 -5.63 16.44
CA TRP A 8 -13.31 -5.48 16.60
C TRP A 8 -12.72 -4.59 15.50
N ALA A 9 -13.12 -4.77 14.22
CA ALA A 9 -12.64 -3.98 13.09
C ALA A 9 -12.98 -2.50 13.25
N TYR A 10 -14.18 -2.20 13.74
CA TYR A 10 -14.57 -0.83 14.05
C TYR A 10 -13.67 -0.21 15.12
N GLN A 11 -13.47 -0.92 16.24
CA GLN A 11 -12.59 -0.47 17.34
C GLN A 11 -11.14 -0.33 16.86
N TYR A 12 -10.67 -1.27 16.03
CA TYR A 12 -9.34 -1.23 15.42
C TYR A 12 -9.12 0.03 14.61
N GLN A 13 -10.08 0.41 13.76
CA GLN A 13 -10.00 1.63 12.96
C GLN A 13 -9.90 2.87 13.84
N GLN A 14 -10.70 2.94 14.89
CA GLN A 14 -10.69 4.09 15.81
C GLN A 14 -9.36 4.23 16.55
N ARG A 15 -8.81 3.14 17.03
CA ARG A 15 -7.55 3.14 17.80
C ARG A 15 -6.33 3.46 16.94
N ASN A 16 -6.35 3.04 15.69
CA ASN A 16 -5.19 3.09 14.80
C ASN A 16 -5.31 4.20 13.73
N THR A 17 -6.25 5.11 13.85
CA THR A 17 -6.34 6.27 12.96
C THR A 17 -5.12 7.17 13.18
N TYR A 18 -4.38 7.41 12.10
CA TYR A 18 -3.21 8.29 12.08
C TYR A 18 -3.57 9.65 11.53
N GLN A 19 -3.17 10.70 12.24
CA GLN A 19 -3.30 12.09 11.82
C GLN A 19 -1.91 12.60 11.44
N GLY A 20 -1.71 12.95 10.19
CA GLY A 20 -0.47 13.52 9.68
C GLY A 20 -0.69 14.85 8.97
N GLU A 21 0.38 15.57 8.68
CA GLU A 21 0.34 16.83 7.94
C GLU A 21 -0.36 16.71 6.58
N SER A 22 -0.24 15.56 5.93
CA SER A 22 -0.82 15.28 4.61
C SER A 22 -2.25 14.75 4.66
N GLY A 23 -2.83 14.56 5.84
CA GLY A 23 -4.21 14.07 6.03
C GLY A 23 -4.32 12.90 7.00
N THR A 24 -5.52 12.34 7.04
CA THR A 24 -5.87 11.25 7.95
C THR A 24 -5.77 9.90 7.25
N VAL A 25 -5.10 8.93 7.87
CA VAL A 25 -5.07 7.53 7.42
C VAL A 25 -5.88 6.69 8.39
N VAL A 26 -6.92 6.06 7.88
CA VAL A 26 -7.76 5.13 8.64
C VAL A 26 -7.43 3.71 8.16
N PRO A 27 -6.70 2.91 8.94
CA PRO A 27 -6.45 1.53 8.57
C PRO A 27 -7.72 0.72 8.71
N LYS A 28 -8.14 0.09 7.62
CA LYS A 28 -9.39 -0.68 7.58
C LYS A 28 -9.12 -2.16 7.80
N ALA A 29 -10.09 -2.84 8.41
CA ALA A 29 -10.14 -4.29 8.47
C ALA A 29 -11.47 -4.77 7.87
N SER A 30 -11.43 -5.84 7.10
CA SER A 30 -12.62 -6.40 6.45
C SER A 30 -12.50 -7.91 6.24
N VAL A 31 -13.64 -8.59 6.26
CA VAL A 31 -13.74 -9.97 5.79
C VAL A 31 -13.94 -9.92 4.26
N ASN A 32 -12.96 -10.41 3.51
CA ASN A 32 -12.99 -10.36 2.05
C ASN A 32 -13.55 -11.63 1.43
N ALA A 33 -13.40 -12.76 2.10
CA ALA A 33 -13.98 -14.02 1.65
C ALA A 33 -14.25 -14.96 2.82
N MET A 34 -15.20 -15.84 2.60
CA MET A 34 -15.51 -16.95 3.49
C MET A 34 -15.58 -18.23 2.67
N ARG A 35 -15.01 -19.30 3.18
CA ARG A 35 -15.03 -20.60 2.53
C ARG A 35 -15.39 -21.68 3.54
N SER A 36 -16.45 -22.43 3.25
CA SER A 36 -16.91 -23.55 4.07
C SER A 36 -17.69 -24.54 3.20
N GLY A 37 -17.83 -25.76 3.70
CA GLY A 37 -18.63 -26.81 3.03
C GLY A 37 -17.89 -27.52 1.89
N TYR A 38 -18.63 -28.44 1.29
CA TYR A 38 -18.18 -29.26 0.17
C TYR A 38 -19.03 -28.89 -1.07
N PRO A 39 -18.43 -28.43 -2.18
CA PRO A 39 -19.17 -27.93 -3.35
C PRO A 39 -20.15 -28.94 -3.96
N PHE A 40 -19.84 -30.25 -3.81
CA PHE A 40 -20.61 -31.35 -4.42
C PHE A 40 -21.42 -32.15 -3.40
N ASN A 41 -21.40 -31.76 -2.13
CA ASN A 41 -22.18 -32.46 -1.09
C ASN A 41 -22.81 -31.43 -0.13
N LEU A 42 -24.01 -30.98 -0.55
CA LEU A 42 -24.74 -29.93 0.15
C LEU A 42 -25.38 -30.37 1.47
N THR A 43 -25.42 -31.70 1.72
CA THR A 43 -26.03 -32.28 2.91
C THR A 43 -25.03 -32.55 4.03
N SER A 44 -23.73 -32.46 3.73
CA SER A 44 -22.68 -32.63 4.72
C SER A 44 -22.46 -31.39 5.53
N THR A 45 -22.43 -31.53 6.86
CA THR A 45 -22.04 -30.44 7.77
C THR A 45 -20.54 -30.16 7.62
N PRO A 46 -20.14 -28.93 7.30
CA PRO A 46 -18.73 -28.59 7.16
C PRO A 46 -18.04 -28.62 8.50
N GLN A 47 -16.85 -29.22 8.53
CA GLN A 47 -16.02 -29.28 9.74
C GLN A 47 -15.18 -28.02 9.92
N VAL A 48 -14.88 -27.31 8.83
CA VAL A 48 -14.03 -26.12 8.82
C VAL A 48 -14.71 -24.98 8.07
N CYS A 49 -14.58 -23.79 8.64
CA CYS A 49 -14.95 -22.55 7.98
C CYS A 49 -13.74 -21.60 8.01
N SER A 50 -13.26 -21.20 6.84
CA SER A 50 -12.14 -20.26 6.72
C SER A 50 -12.65 -18.86 6.41
N PHE A 51 -12.11 -17.87 7.11
CA PHE A 51 -12.33 -16.46 6.86
C PHE A 51 -11.02 -15.85 6.34
N TYR A 52 -11.10 -15.14 5.23
CA TYR A 52 -9.98 -14.36 4.71
C TYR A 52 -10.21 -12.90 5.08
N VAL A 53 -9.39 -12.41 5.99
CA VAL A 53 -9.46 -11.03 6.48
C VAL A 53 -8.31 -10.20 5.89
N ASP A 54 -8.63 -9.02 5.42
CA ASP A 54 -7.65 -8.00 5.03
C ASP A 54 -7.61 -6.95 6.14
N THR A 55 -6.48 -6.89 6.83
CA THR A 55 -6.25 -5.90 7.87
C THR A 55 -5.13 -4.96 7.42
N ARG A 56 -5.48 -3.71 7.22
CA ARG A 56 -4.52 -2.67 6.87
C ARG A 56 -3.82 -2.21 8.13
N ILE A 57 -2.51 -2.19 8.10
CA ILE A 57 -1.67 -1.74 9.22
C ILE A 57 -0.87 -0.51 8.82
N LEU A 58 -0.60 0.35 9.82
CA LEU A 58 0.24 1.53 9.62
C LEU A 58 1.71 1.16 9.45
N PRO A 59 2.52 2.05 8.86
CA PRO A 59 3.97 1.87 8.81
C PRO A 59 4.55 1.61 10.20
N GLY A 60 5.44 0.62 10.30
CA GLY A 60 6.08 0.24 11.55
C GLY A 60 5.25 -0.65 12.49
N ALA A 61 3.97 -0.89 12.19
CA ALA A 61 3.16 -1.84 12.95
C ALA A 61 3.56 -3.30 12.63
N SER A 62 3.52 -4.16 13.65
CA SER A 62 3.87 -5.57 13.49
C SER A 62 2.68 -6.39 12.99
N PRO A 63 2.83 -7.18 11.92
CA PRO A 63 1.80 -8.10 11.49
C PRO A 63 1.58 -9.25 12.49
N LEU A 64 2.59 -9.57 13.29
CA LEU A 64 2.49 -10.61 14.31
C LEU A 64 1.61 -10.16 15.47
N ASP A 65 1.71 -8.91 15.89
CA ASP A 65 0.84 -8.34 16.91
C ASP A 65 -0.62 -8.38 16.46
N MET A 66 -0.87 -8.06 15.19
CA MET A 66 -2.19 -8.15 14.59
C MET A 66 -2.73 -9.57 14.58
N ARG A 67 -1.89 -10.55 14.21
CA ARG A 67 -2.26 -11.97 14.27
C ARG A 67 -2.64 -12.39 15.70
N ASP A 68 -1.85 -11.97 16.67
CA ASP A 68 -2.06 -12.34 18.07
C ASP A 68 -3.32 -11.67 18.63
N GLU A 69 -3.63 -10.43 18.24
CA GLU A 69 -4.88 -9.77 18.57
C GLU A 69 -6.11 -10.51 18.01
N LEU A 70 -6.01 -11.01 16.77
CA LEU A 70 -7.09 -11.83 16.17
C LEU A 70 -7.23 -13.20 16.83
N ARG A 71 -6.14 -13.79 17.33
CA ARG A 71 -6.18 -15.01 18.14
C ARG A 71 -6.87 -14.78 19.49
N ASP A 72 -6.61 -13.61 20.10
CA ASP A 72 -7.30 -13.21 21.32
C ASP A 72 -8.78 -13.00 21.09
N LEU A 73 -9.18 -12.44 19.95
CA LEU A 73 -10.58 -12.34 19.57
C LEU A 73 -11.25 -13.71 19.46
N LEU A 74 -10.61 -14.69 18.80
CA LEU A 74 -11.13 -16.07 18.72
C LEU A 74 -11.33 -16.67 20.11
N ARG A 75 -10.33 -16.53 20.99
CA ARG A 75 -10.40 -17.02 22.36
C ARG A 75 -11.53 -16.36 23.16
N LYS A 76 -11.68 -15.04 23.04
CA LYS A 76 -12.74 -14.27 23.71
C LYS A 76 -14.15 -14.70 23.28
N VAL A 77 -14.32 -15.03 22.00
CA VAL A 77 -15.61 -15.49 21.46
C VAL A 77 -15.87 -16.97 21.75
N GLY A 78 -14.87 -17.71 22.22
CA GLY A 78 -14.98 -19.14 22.51
C GLY A 78 -15.10 -20.02 21.25
N VAL A 79 -14.62 -19.54 20.12
CA VAL A 79 -14.62 -20.29 18.85
C VAL A 79 -13.25 -20.95 18.68
N PRO A 80 -13.19 -22.29 18.59
CA PRO A 80 -11.94 -22.97 18.31
C PRO A 80 -11.48 -22.64 16.89
N GLY A 81 -10.20 -22.30 16.73
CA GLY A 81 -9.65 -21.95 15.44
C GLY A 81 -8.22 -21.44 15.53
N GLU A 82 -7.61 -21.28 14.39
CA GLU A 82 -6.25 -20.77 14.22
C GLU A 82 -6.26 -19.51 13.35
N VAL A 83 -5.29 -18.64 13.60
CA VAL A 83 -5.05 -17.45 12.78
C VAL A 83 -3.68 -17.57 12.14
N GLU A 84 -3.67 -17.65 10.83
CA GLU A 84 -2.45 -17.71 10.03
C GLU A 84 -2.22 -16.38 9.30
N LEU A 85 -0.97 -15.98 9.21
CA LEU A 85 -0.55 -14.85 8.38
C LEU A 85 -0.29 -15.36 6.96
N PHE A 86 -1.25 -15.14 6.07
CA PHE A 86 -1.18 -15.63 4.70
C PHE A 86 -0.31 -14.74 3.79
N VAL A 87 -0.49 -13.42 3.87
CA VAL A 87 0.31 -12.45 3.11
C VAL A 87 0.54 -11.23 4.00
N TYR A 88 1.79 -10.76 4.03
CA TYR A 88 2.13 -9.50 4.66
C TYR A 88 2.71 -8.51 3.64
N ARG A 89 2.15 -7.31 3.64
CA ARG A 89 2.63 -6.17 2.87
C ARG A 89 2.54 -4.92 3.73
N PRO A 90 3.68 -4.32 4.09
CA PRO A 90 3.70 -3.20 5.03
C PRO A 90 3.03 -1.96 4.45
N GLY A 91 2.45 -1.16 5.32
CA GLY A 91 2.19 0.24 5.05
C GLY A 91 3.51 1.00 4.93
N PHE A 92 3.49 2.18 4.33
CA PHE A 92 4.70 2.95 4.10
C PHE A 92 4.49 4.45 4.26
N GLU A 93 5.54 5.13 4.69
CA GLU A 93 5.66 6.58 4.69
C GLU A 93 6.66 6.99 3.61
N ALA A 94 6.22 7.77 2.62
CA ALA A 94 7.09 8.29 1.58
C ALA A 94 7.95 9.43 2.13
N LYS A 95 9.28 9.30 2.00
CA LYS A 95 10.26 10.31 2.42
C LYS A 95 11.07 10.80 1.23
N GLY A 96 11.44 12.08 1.25
CA GLY A 96 12.25 12.68 0.18
C GLY A 96 11.53 12.79 -1.16
N ILE A 97 10.21 12.85 -1.16
CA ILE A 97 9.38 12.95 -2.39
C ILE A 97 9.17 14.38 -2.86
N GLU A 98 9.61 15.38 -2.11
CA GLU A 98 9.40 16.81 -2.38
C GLU A 98 9.83 17.22 -3.80
N PRO A 99 11.02 16.81 -4.31
CA PRO A 99 11.43 17.14 -5.67
C PRO A 99 10.50 16.55 -6.75
N LEU A 100 9.97 15.33 -6.51
CA LEU A 100 9.00 14.69 -7.39
C LEU A 100 7.66 15.44 -7.37
N VAL A 101 7.20 15.84 -6.18
CA VAL A 101 5.95 16.60 -6.02
C VAL A 101 6.04 17.95 -6.75
N GLU A 102 7.17 18.65 -6.64
CA GLU A 102 7.40 19.91 -7.33
C GLU A 102 7.46 19.74 -8.84
N ALA A 103 8.17 18.71 -9.33
CA ALA A 103 8.22 18.39 -10.76
C ALA A 103 6.82 18.08 -11.29
N ILE A 104 6.03 17.30 -10.57
CA ILE A 104 4.64 17.02 -10.93
C ILE A 104 3.82 18.31 -11.00
N ARG A 105 3.89 19.18 -10.01
CA ARG A 105 3.14 20.45 -10.00
C ARG A 105 3.48 21.32 -11.19
N ARG A 106 4.76 21.47 -11.51
CA ARG A 106 5.22 22.25 -12.68
C ARG A 106 4.71 21.65 -13.98
N CYS A 107 4.96 20.36 -14.19
CA CYS A 107 4.61 19.69 -15.44
C CYS A 107 3.09 19.54 -15.63
N HIS A 108 2.37 19.29 -14.55
CA HIS A 108 0.90 19.22 -14.57
C HIS A 108 0.30 20.56 -14.96
N GLY A 109 0.76 21.68 -14.37
CA GLY A 109 0.26 23.02 -14.67
C GLY A 109 0.50 23.48 -16.10
N GLN A 110 1.39 22.81 -16.87
CA GLN A 110 1.60 23.06 -18.29
C GLN A 110 0.58 22.35 -19.19
N VAL A 111 -0.15 21.38 -18.66
CA VAL A 111 -1.08 20.52 -19.41
C VAL A 111 -2.51 20.71 -18.93
N PHE A 112 -2.69 20.89 -17.63
CA PHE A 112 -4.01 21.04 -17.01
C PHE A 112 -4.18 22.45 -16.44
N PRO A 113 -5.37 23.05 -16.57
CA PRO A 113 -5.67 24.37 -16.02
C PRO A 113 -5.80 24.38 -14.48
N THR A 114 -6.02 23.23 -13.87
CA THR A 114 -6.21 23.09 -12.42
C THR A 114 -5.00 22.40 -11.80
N PRO A 115 -4.60 22.75 -10.58
CA PRO A 115 -3.50 22.07 -9.90
C PRO A 115 -3.80 20.59 -9.64
N PRO A 116 -2.78 19.73 -9.53
CA PRO A 116 -2.97 18.33 -9.19
C PRO A 116 -3.55 18.21 -7.77
N GLN A 117 -4.58 17.37 -7.63
CA GLN A 117 -5.18 17.10 -6.33
C GLN A 117 -4.36 16.04 -5.59
N THR A 118 -3.99 16.33 -4.36
CA THR A 118 -3.42 15.31 -3.48
C THR A 118 -4.54 14.45 -2.93
N VAL A 119 -4.52 13.17 -3.28
CA VAL A 119 -5.60 12.21 -2.95
C VAL A 119 -5.26 11.34 -1.75
N SER A 120 -3.99 11.18 -1.45
CA SER A 120 -3.53 10.34 -0.35
C SER A 120 -2.40 11.03 0.41
N PRO A 121 -2.37 10.90 1.73
CA PRO A 121 -1.24 11.37 2.52
C PRO A 121 0.04 10.60 2.16
N ALA A 122 1.20 11.16 2.54
CA ALA A 122 2.50 10.51 2.38
C ALA A 122 2.59 9.19 3.16
N VAL A 123 1.85 9.09 4.26
CA VAL A 123 1.69 7.85 5.04
C VAL A 123 0.57 7.01 4.45
N SER A 124 0.78 5.72 4.30
CA SER A 124 -0.20 4.78 3.75
C SER A 124 -0.25 3.50 4.56
N SER A 125 -1.46 3.08 4.93
CA SER A 125 -1.74 1.74 5.46
C SER A 125 -2.01 0.72 4.34
N MET A 126 -2.00 1.17 3.08
CA MET A 126 -2.20 0.31 1.92
C MET A 126 -0.88 0.02 1.24
N TRP A 127 -0.68 -1.25 0.88
CA TRP A 127 0.41 -1.59 -0.02
C TRP A 127 0.13 -1.04 -1.43
N ARG A 128 1.18 -0.46 -2.03
CA ARG A 128 1.20 -0.01 -3.43
C ARG A 128 2.56 -0.36 -4.02
N ASP A 129 2.67 -0.42 -5.33
CA ASP A 129 3.95 -0.69 -6.00
C ASP A 129 5.03 0.34 -5.61
N ALA A 130 4.66 1.60 -5.39
CA ALA A 130 5.55 2.63 -4.88
C ALA A 130 6.20 2.25 -3.53
N ASN A 131 5.54 1.43 -2.70
CA ASN A 131 6.10 1.01 -1.41
C ASN A 131 7.37 0.18 -1.59
N ALA A 132 7.44 -0.65 -2.65
CA ALA A 132 8.62 -1.45 -2.91
C ALA A 132 9.87 -0.59 -3.20
N PHE A 133 9.69 0.56 -3.85
CA PHE A 133 10.77 1.52 -4.09
C PHE A 133 11.11 2.28 -2.81
N ASN A 134 10.10 2.75 -2.11
CA ASN A 134 10.27 3.51 -0.88
C ASN A 134 10.96 2.68 0.22
N GLU A 135 10.69 1.38 0.33
CA GLU A 135 11.38 0.46 1.25
C GLU A 135 12.88 0.37 0.97
N LEU A 136 13.29 0.57 -0.28
CA LEU A 136 14.68 0.63 -0.70
C LEU A 136 15.29 2.03 -0.57
N GLY A 137 14.56 3.00 -0.03
CA GLY A 137 15.00 4.39 0.10
C GLY A 137 14.93 5.18 -1.22
N ILE A 138 14.24 4.65 -2.23
CA ILE A 138 14.02 5.32 -3.51
C ILE A 138 12.69 6.10 -3.40
N PRO A 139 12.71 7.45 -3.44
CA PRO A 139 11.49 8.24 -3.39
C PRO A 139 10.55 7.87 -4.51
N ALA A 140 9.35 7.45 -4.19
CA ALA A 140 8.35 7.06 -5.17
C ALA A 140 6.95 7.50 -4.71
N LEU A 141 6.14 7.92 -5.67
CA LEU A 141 4.75 8.29 -5.47
C LEU A 141 3.92 7.88 -6.69
N SER A 142 2.61 7.87 -6.53
CA SER A 142 1.68 7.59 -7.62
C SER A 142 1.08 8.89 -8.13
N TYR A 143 1.08 9.05 -9.45
CA TYR A 143 0.42 10.12 -10.15
C TYR A 143 -0.41 9.54 -11.30
N GLY A 144 -1.53 10.15 -11.66
CA GLY A 144 -2.31 9.72 -12.80
C GLY A 144 -3.77 10.20 -12.75
N PRO A 145 -4.55 9.92 -13.78
CA PRO A 145 -5.95 10.29 -13.82
C PRO A 145 -6.75 9.51 -12.78
N ARG A 146 -7.74 10.19 -12.21
CA ARG A 146 -8.70 9.57 -11.30
C ARG A 146 -9.86 8.98 -12.09
N SER A 147 -10.34 7.80 -11.70
CA SER A 147 -11.58 7.26 -12.27
C SER A 147 -12.74 8.22 -12.02
N ALA A 148 -13.52 8.49 -13.06
CA ALA A 148 -14.64 9.43 -13.03
C ALA A 148 -15.83 8.93 -12.20
N SER A 149 -15.88 7.64 -11.85
CA SER A 149 -17.03 7.08 -11.13
C SER A 149 -16.65 6.43 -9.81
N HIS A 150 -17.43 6.70 -8.78
CA HIS A 150 -17.44 5.95 -7.54
C HIS A 150 -18.18 4.61 -7.70
N ALA A 151 -18.74 4.35 -8.89
CA ALA A 151 -19.48 3.14 -9.23
C ALA A 151 -18.52 2.01 -9.66
N SER A 152 -19.06 0.83 -9.71
CA SER A 152 -18.38 -0.44 -10.03
C SER A 152 -17.66 -0.51 -11.37
N SER A 153 -17.85 0.43 -12.27
CA SER A 153 -17.10 0.57 -13.53
C SER A 153 -15.98 1.61 -13.40
N LYS A 154 -14.75 1.16 -13.38
CA LYS A 154 -13.57 2.02 -13.47
C LYS A 154 -13.41 2.48 -14.91
N SER A 155 -13.94 3.66 -15.25
CA SER A 155 -13.76 4.26 -16.55
C SER A 155 -12.90 5.52 -16.46
N PHE A 156 -12.06 5.75 -17.48
CA PHE A 156 -11.23 6.93 -17.63
C PHE A 156 -11.56 7.59 -18.97
N LYS A 157 -11.51 8.91 -19.02
CA LYS A 157 -11.55 9.63 -20.30
C LYS A 157 -10.23 9.40 -21.03
N ILE A 158 -10.30 9.16 -22.33
CA ILE A 158 -9.11 8.95 -23.17
C ILE A 158 -8.19 10.18 -23.11
N ASP A 159 -8.77 11.38 -23.15
CA ASP A 159 -8.01 12.63 -23.07
C ASP A 159 -7.24 12.76 -21.76
N ASP A 160 -7.80 12.30 -20.63
CA ASP A 160 -7.11 12.31 -19.34
C ASP A 160 -5.91 11.35 -19.34
N LEU A 161 -6.01 10.20 -20.02
CA LEU A 161 -4.90 9.28 -20.19
C LEU A 161 -3.79 9.85 -21.07
N VAL A 162 -4.17 10.48 -22.19
CA VAL A 162 -3.22 11.14 -23.10
C VAL A 162 -2.51 12.28 -22.37
N ASN A 163 -3.26 13.14 -21.70
CA ASN A 163 -2.69 14.26 -20.96
C ASN A 163 -1.79 13.81 -19.82
N ALA A 164 -2.17 12.75 -19.08
CA ALA A 164 -1.30 12.16 -18.06
C ALA A 164 0.01 11.64 -18.66
N SER A 165 -0.04 11.00 -19.83
CA SER A 165 1.16 10.52 -20.53
C SER A 165 2.09 11.67 -20.93
N ILE A 166 1.55 12.80 -21.38
CA ILE A 166 2.31 14.02 -21.66
C ILE A 166 2.98 14.54 -20.39
N VAL A 167 2.25 14.58 -19.27
CA VAL A 167 2.83 15.00 -17.97
C VAL A 167 3.96 14.07 -17.55
N TYR A 168 3.82 12.74 -17.68
CA TYR A 168 4.90 11.79 -17.39
C TYR A 168 6.16 12.06 -18.21
N ALA A 169 6.01 12.25 -19.52
CA ALA A 169 7.14 12.58 -20.39
C ALA A 169 7.85 13.88 -19.95
N ARG A 170 7.07 14.92 -19.60
CA ARG A 170 7.60 16.19 -19.11
C ARG A 170 8.32 16.04 -17.77
N ILE A 171 7.79 15.26 -16.82
CA ILE A 171 8.45 14.98 -15.54
C ILE A 171 9.79 14.29 -15.77
N ALA A 172 9.82 13.28 -16.64
CA ALA A 172 11.05 12.58 -16.98
C ALA A 172 12.09 13.53 -17.59
N MET A 173 11.68 14.40 -18.52
CA MET A 173 12.55 15.41 -19.12
C MET A 173 13.04 16.44 -18.09
N ASP A 174 12.16 16.92 -17.23
CA ASP A 174 12.49 17.91 -16.19
C ASP A 174 13.51 17.37 -15.20
N LEU A 175 13.32 16.11 -14.74
CA LEU A 175 14.21 15.49 -13.77
C LEU A 175 15.52 14.98 -14.39
N CYS A 176 15.50 14.48 -15.64
CA CYS A 176 16.69 13.92 -16.29
C CYS A 176 17.59 14.99 -16.92
N ASN A 177 17.02 16.15 -17.31
CA ASN A 177 17.78 17.24 -17.93
C ASN A 177 18.32 18.28 -16.92
N GLN A 178 18.10 18.09 -15.62
CA GLN A 178 18.75 18.92 -14.63
C GLN A 178 20.26 18.70 -14.70
N ASP A 179 21.05 19.78 -14.80
CA ASP A 179 22.51 19.70 -14.75
C ASP A 179 22.97 19.05 -13.44
N ARG A 180 23.27 17.77 -13.52
CA ARG A 180 23.83 17.01 -12.41
C ARG A 180 25.32 16.90 -12.62
N PRO A 181 26.13 16.99 -11.56
CA PRO A 181 27.55 16.67 -11.66
C PRO A 181 27.69 15.27 -12.28
N ARG A 182 28.41 15.18 -13.40
CA ARG A 182 28.67 13.90 -14.08
C ARG A 182 29.33 12.96 -13.10
N GLY A 183 28.74 11.82 -12.86
CA GLY A 183 29.28 10.76 -11.98
C GLY A 183 28.48 10.46 -10.71
N LEU A 184 27.44 11.23 -10.37
CA LEU A 184 26.51 10.79 -9.32
C LEU A 184 25.45 9.87 -9.91
N PRO A 185 25.23 8.68 -9.34
CA PRO A 185 24.16 7.81 -9.77
C PRO A 185 22.82 8.55 -9.62
N LEU A 186 21.90 8.32 -10.56
CA LEU A 186 20.54 8.85 -10.54
C LEU A 186 19.91 8.58 -9.17
N GLY A 187 19.92 9.58 -8.28
CA GLY A 187 19.13 9.70 -7.05
C GLY A 187 19.02 8.52 -6.10
N CYS A 188 19.69 7.42 -6.35
CA CYS A 188 19.74 6.29 -5.45
C CYS A 188 20.89 6.51 -4.46
N HIS A 189 20.64 7.30 -3.43
CA HIS A 189 21.30 7.03 -2.17
C HIS A 189 20.74 5.70 -1.65
N VAL A 190 21.08 4.60 -2.31
CA VAL A 190 21.00 3.29 -1.66
C VAL A 190 21.92 3.43 -0.47
N ASN A 191 21.34 3.56 0.71
CA ASN A 191 22.09 3.61 1.95
C ASN A 191 23.08 2.45 1.88
N ALA A 192 24.38 2.72 2.04
CA ALA A 192 25.44 1.71 1.87
C ALA A 192 25.16 0.44 2.70
N SER A 193 24.41 0.58 3.80
CA SER A 193 23.94 -0.53 4.61
C SER A 193 22.93 -1.43 3.89
N ILE A 194 22.03 -0.85 3.09
CA ILE A 194 21.02 -1.63 2.31
C ILE A 194 21.69 -2.34 1.15
N ALA A 195 22.62 -1.69 0.45
CA ALA A 195 23.40 -2.33 -0.62
C ALA A 195 24.21 -3.52 -0.09
N ALA A 196 24.86 -3.37 1.06
CA ALA A 196 25.60 -4.43 1.72
C ALA A 196 24.71 -5.59 2.17
N GLU A 197 23.50 -5.31 2.65
CA GLU A 197 22.53 -6.32 3.05
C GLU A 197 21.95 -7.07 1.83
N MET A 198 21.63 -6.37 0.74
CA MET A 198 21.20 -7.01 -0.51
C MET A 198 22.30 -7.91 -1.08
N GLN A 199 23.55 -7.48 -1.01
CA GLN A 199 24.69 -8.28 -1.48
C GLN A 199 24.91 -9.52 -0.63
N ARG A 200 24.76 -9.45 0.69
CA ARG A 200 24.78 -10.60 1.61
C ARG A 200 23.68 -11.60 1.30
N ARG A 201 22.45 -11.14 1.09
CA ARG A 201 21.30 -12.01 0.74
C ARG A 201 21.46 -12.67 -0.62
N ALA A 202 21.95 -11.95 -1.63
CA ALA A 202 22.22 -12.50 -2.94
C ALA A 202 23.34 -13.57 -2.90
N THR A 203 24.37 -13.38 -2.08
CA THR A 203 25.44 -14.37 -1.89
C THR A 203 24.93 -15.61 -1.16
N ALA A 204 24.11 -15.43 -0.12
CA ALA A 204 23.52 -16.55 0.63
C ALA A 204 22.53 -17.38 -0.21
N ALA A 205 21.84 -16.76 -1.19
CA ALA A 205 20.95 -17.45 -2.10
C ALA A 205 21.65 -18.27 -3.19
N ARG A 206 22.93 -17.95 -3.49
CA ARG A 206 23.77 -18.70 -4.44
C ARG A 206 24.48 -19.91 -3.82
N LEU A 207 24.47 -20.03 -2.51
CA LEU A 207 25.11 -21.11 -1.74
C LEU A 207 24.10 -22.19 -1.28
N LYS A 208 22.87 -22.11 -1.69
CA LYS A 208 21.83 -23.13 -1.58
C LYS A 208 21.44 -23.66 -2.96
#